data_4dafcf440ee2b48d8a6966cfc9dc90ba
#
_entry.id   4dafcf440ee2b48d8a6966cfc9dc90ba
#
_cell.length_a   1.000
_cell.length_b   1.000
_cell.length_c   1.000
_cell.angle_alpha   90.00
_cell.angle_beta   90.00
_cell.angle_gamma   90.00
#
_symmetry.space_group_name_H-M   'P 1'
#
loop_
_entity.id
_entity.type
_entity.pdbx_description
1 polymer ?
#
loop_
_entity_poly.entity_id
_entity_poly.type
_entity_poly.pdbx_seq_one_letter_code
_entity_poly.pdbx_strand_id
1 'polypeptide(L)'
;MYTLLLLLIYMAFISLGLPDSLLGSAWPIMHEAFSVPLSYAGLVTMIISAGTICSSLMSERLTKKFGTQIVTVCSVLLTAAALFGFSTSSAFYMLCLWAIPYGLGAGAIDVALNNYVALHYSSKHMSWLHCFWGVGTIISPYIMSYALTTSSWQNGYRMVSFLQMGITMILFVTLPVWKVNKTAEQQEEQHEVIGIRGAVKIKGVPQLLLGFFSYCALESTLILWSSSYLVGAKGISAERAAAYAALFCSGITLGRFLAGFVTEKLGDHKMIRLGTTILLAGCAAVLLPIPSDTAALAGLVVMGIGCAPVYPSIIHATPANFGEKNSQAIIGIQMASAYVGSTFMPPVFGLIANHISITLLPVYVPVSYTHLRAHE
;
A
#
# COMPACT_ATOMS: atom_id res chain seq x y z
N MET A 1 -11.97 -7.49 24.66
CA MET A 1 -10.68 -8.09 24.24
C MET A 1 -10.50 -8.02 22.73
N TYR A 2 -11.46 -8.47 21.92
CA TYR A 2 -11.44 -8.32 20.43
C TYR A 2 -11.24 -6.89 19.96
N THR A 3 -11.89 -5.92 20.61
CA THR A 3 -11.77 -4.48 20.26
C THR A 3 -10.34 -3.95 20.52
N LEU A 4 -9.69 -4.38 21.60
CA LEU A 4 -8.33 -3.97 21.91
C LEU A 4 -7.34 -4.51 20.87
N LEU A 5 -7.47 -5.79 20.49
CA LEU A 5 -6.63 -6.41 19.48
C LEU A 5 -6.78 -5.69 18.13
N LEU A 6 -8.01 -5.35 17.74
CA LEU A 6 -8.27 -4.60 16.51
C LEU A 6 -7.61 -3.21 16.52
N LEU A 7 -7.66 -2.51 17.67
CA LEU A 7 -6.97 -1.22 17.82
C LEU A 7 -5.45 -1.35 17.67
N LEU A 8 -4.86 -2.43 18.22
CA LEU A 8 -3.44 -2.73 18.05
C LEU A 8 -3.08 -3.02 16.59
N ILE A 9 -3.93 -3.73 15.87
CA ILE A 9 -3.77 -4.01 14.44
C ILE A 9 -3.84 -2.70 13.63
N TYR A 10 -4.79 -1.82 13.91
CA TYR A 10 -4.88 -0.51 13.25
C TYR A 10 -3.65 0.36 13.55
N MET A 11 -3.16 0.36 14.79
CA MET A 11 -1.94 1.07 15.17
C MET A 11 -0.71 0.52 14.41
N ALA A 12 -0.64 -0.80 14.23
CA ALA A 12 0.41 -1.42 13.43
C ALA A 12 0.35 -0.99 11.95
N PHE A 13 -0.86 -0.78 11.39
CA PHE A 13 -1.03 -0.27 10.03
C PHE A 13 -0.72 1.23 9.89
N ILE A 14 -1.00 2.05 10.91
CA ILE A 14 -0.46 3.43 10.95
C ILE A 14 1.05 3.38 10.89
N SER A 15 1.67 2.51 11.69
CA SER A 15 3.13 2.31 11.69
C SER A 15 3.67 1.88 10.32
N LEU A 16 2.94 1.05 9.58
CA LEU A 16 3.32 0.65 8.23
C LEU A 16 3.25 1.82 7.24
N GLY A 17 2.25 2.69 7.37
CA GLY A 17 2.08 3.86 6.48
C GLY A 17 3.04 5.01 6.77
N LEU A 18 3.52 5.16 8.01
CA LEU A 18 4.39 6.28 8.40
C LEU A 18 5.65 6.42 7.54
N PRO A 19 6.41 5.37 7.22
CA PRO A 19 7.64 5.52 6.45
C PRO A 19 7.43 5.72 4.95
N ASP A 20 6.28 5.34 4.39
CA ASP A 20 6.05 5.29 2.93
C ASP A 20 6.18 6.64 2.23
N SER A 21 5.85 7.74 2.92
CA SER A 21 5.93 9.10 2.37
C SER A 21 7.18 9.87 2.78
N LEU A 22 8.02 9.31 3.68
CA LEU A 22 9.20 10.03 4.21
C LEU A 22 10.26 10.27 3.16
N LEU A 23 10.58 9.24 2.37
CA LEU A 23 11.64 9.35 1.36
C LEU A 23 11.30 10.45 0.35
N GLY A 24 10.07 10.44 -0.17
CA GLY A 24 9.61 11.46 -1.11
C GLY A 24 9.64 12.87 -0.54
N SER A 25 9.29 13.02 0.74
CA SER A 25 9.27 14.33 1.43
C SER A 25 10.67 14.87 1.72
N ALA A 26 11.63 14.00 2.03
CA ALA A 26 13.00 14.39 2.39
C ALA A 26 13.97 14.42 1.21
N TRP A 27 13.66 13.70 0.13
CA TRP A 27 14.59 13.44 -0.98
C TRP A 27 15.13 14.69 -1.67
N PRO A 28 14.36 15.78 -1.88
CA PRO A 28 14.89 17.01 -2.48
C PRO A 28 16.14 17.57 -1.74
N ILE A 29 16.23 17.34 -0.42
CA ILE A 29 17.35 17.77 0.39
C ILE A 29 18.40 16.65 0.53
N MET A 30 17.95 15.40 0.62
CA MET A 30 18.83 14.25 0.82
C MET A 30 19.75 14.01 -0.39
N HIS A 31 19.23 14.11 -1.62
CA HIS A 31 20.05 13.86 -2.81
C HIS A 31 21.19 14.87 -2.94
N GLU A 32 20.95 16.14 -2.58
CA GLU A 32 22.01 17.16 -2.53
C GLU A 32 23.04 16.84 -1.43
N ALA A 33 22.57 16.48 -0.22
CA ALA A 33 23.44 16.14 0.90
C ALA A 33 24.36 14.94 0.60
N PHE A 34 23.89 13.97 -0.20
CA PHE A 34 24.69 12.84 -0.65
C PHE A 34 25.41 13.07 -1.99
N SER A 35 25.22 14.21 -2.62
CA SER A 35 25.77 14.53 -3.95
C SER A 35 25.44 13.47 -5.01
N VAL A 36 24.20 12.99 -5.03
CA VAL A 36 23.70 11.99 -5.99
C VAL A 36 22.59 12.55 -6.86
N PRO A 37 22.38 12.01 -8.07
CA PRO A 37 21.27 12.40 -8.93
C PRO A 37 19.91 12.23 -8.25
N LEU A 38 18.95 13.09 -8.59
CA LEU A 38 17.56 13.04 -8.09
C LEU A 38 16.91 11.66 -8.34
N SER A 39 17.23 11.01 -9.45
CA SER A 39 16.74 9.68 -9.84
C SER A 39 17.12 8.54 -8.89
N TYR A 40 18.11 8.74 -8.02
CA TYR A 40 18.57 7.70 -7.09
C TYR A 40 17.56 7.37 -5.98
N ALA A 41 16.53 8.20 -5.77
CA ALA A 41 15.35 7.80 -4.97
C ALA A 41 14.75 6.50 -5.48
N GLY A 42 14.66 6.36 -6.81
CA GLY A 42 14.15 5.15 -7.45
C GLY A 42 14.93 3.89 -7.08
N LEU A 43 16.27 4.00 -6.93
CA LEU A 43 17.08 2.86 -6.51
C LEU A 43 16.75 2.42 -5.08
N VAL A 44 16.59 3.37 -4.16
CA VAL A 44 16.21 3.06 -2.77
C VAL A 44 14.82 2.41 -2.73
N THR A 45 13.83 2.97 -3.45
CA THR A 45 12.48 2.41 -3.50
C THR A 45 12.44 1.02 -4.15
N MET A 46 13.27 0.77 -5.18
CA MET A 46 13.39 -0.57 -5.79
C MET A 46 13.97 -1.60 -4.82
N ILE A 47 14.96 -1.23 -4.01
CA ILE A 47 15.52 -2.12 -2.97
C ILE A 47 14.46 -2.43 -1.91
N ILE A 48 13.74 -1.42 -1.44
CA ILE A 48 12.62 -1.60 -0.50
C ILE A 48 11.58 -2.56 -1.11
N SER A 49 11.13 -2.30 -2.34
CA SER A 49 10.14 -3.15 -3.03
C SER A 49 10.62 -4.59 -3.20
N ALA A 50 11.89 -4.80 -3.55
CA ALA A 50 12.46 -6.15 -3.65
C ALA A 50 12.44 -6.87 -2.29
N GLY A 51 12.82 -6.20 -1.21
CA GLY A 51 12.72 -6.74 0.15
C GLY A 51 11.28 -7.06 0.54
N THR A 52 10.34 -6.17 0.22
CA THR A 52 8.90 -6.34 0.48
C THR A 52 8.34 -7.55 -0.28
N ILE A 53 8.67 -7.70 -1.57
CA ILE A 53 8.28 -8.87 -2.36
C ILE A 53 8.83 -10.16 -1.74
N CYS A 54 10.11 -10.19 -1.41
CA CYS A 54 10.74 -11.37 -0.81
C CYS A 54 10.07 -11.77 0.50
N SER A 55 9.84 -10.82 1.40
CA SER A 55 9.23 -11.10 2.71
C SER A 55 7.75 -11.47 2.60
N SER A 56 7.01 -10.87 1.66
CA SER A 56 5.63 -11.25 1.36
C SER A 56 5.52 -12.72 0.94
N LEU A 57 6.41 -13.17 0.04
CA LEU A 57 6.47 -14.57 -0.41
C LEU A 57 6.89 -15.55 0.70
N MET A 58 7.63 -15.07 1.69
CA MET A 58 8.05 -15.89 2.85
C MET A 58 7.05 -15.84 4.01
N SER A 59 6.04 -14.96 3.95
CA SER A 59 5.15 -14.66 5.07
C SER A 59 4.40 -15.90 5.57
N GLU A 60 3.95 -16.80 4.70
CA GLU A 60 3.32 -18.07 5.10
C GLU A 60 4.21 -18.89 6.05
N ARG A 61 5.50 -19.03 5.71
CA ARG A 61 6.46 -19.78 6.52
C ARG A 61 6.78 -19.08 7.84
N LEU A 62 6.92 -17.75 7.79
CA LEU A 62 7.23 -16.93 8.95
C LEU A 62 6.06 -16.97 9.96
N THR A 63 4.83 -16.78 9.47
CA THR A 63 3.62 -16.76 10.29
C THR A 63 3.35 -18.15 10.89
N LYS A 64 3.53 -19.23 10.10
CA LYS A 64 3.40 -20.59 10.60
C LYS A 64 4.42 -20.91 11.70
N LYS A 65 5.66 -20.42 11.57
CA LYS A 65 6.75 -20.74 12.52
C LYS A 65 6.68 -19.91 13.80
N PHE A 66 6.32 -18.63 13.71
CA PHE A 66 6.43 -17.67 14.80
C PHE A 66 5.09 -17.10 15.27
N GLY A 67 4.00 -17.31 14.51
CA GLY A 67 2.70 -16.69 14.74
C GLY A 67 2.62 -15.25 14.24
N THR A 68 1.41 -14.80 13.91
CA THR A 68 1.14 -13.44 13.39
C THR A 68 1.65 -12.36 14.34
N GLN A 69 1.48 -12.53 15.65
CA GLN A 69 1.86 -11.55 16.66
C GLN A 69 3.38 -11.30 16.70
N ILE A 70 4.20 -12.33 16.64
CA ILE A 70 5.67 -12.19 16.66
C ILE A 70 6.15 -11.59 15.35
N VAL A 71 5.61 -12.05 14.22
CA VAL A 71 5.92 -11.47 12.91
C VAL A 71 5.61 -9.98 12.91
N THR A 72 4.45 -9.56 13.44
CA THR A 72 4.07 -8.14 13.53
C THR A 72 5.06 -7.33 14.36
N VAL A 73 5.38 -7.76 15.57
CA VAL A 73 6.32 -7.04 16.46
C VAL A 73 7.71 -6.95 15.83
N CYS A 74 8.24 -8.06 15.32
CA CYS A 74 9.57 -8.09 14.69
C CYS A 74 9.62 -7.23 13.44
N SER A 75 8.56 -7.20 12.65
CA SER A 75 8.48 -6.38 11.44
C SER A 75 8.48 -4.88 11.75
N VAL A 76 7.66 -4.43 12.73
CA VAL A 76 7.66 -3.02 13.14
C VAL A 76 9.01 -2.62 13.74
N LEU A 77 9.64 -3.50 14.53
CA LEU A 77 10.97 -3.25 15.06
C LEU A 77 12.02 -3.14 13.95
N LEU A 78 11.94 -4.00 12.95
CA LEU A 78 12.88 -4.03 11.83
C LEU A 78 12.76 -2.75 10.98
N THR A 79 11.52 -2.29 10.70
CA THR A 79 11.30 -1.01 10.01
C THR A 79 11.73 0.17 10.86
N ALA A 80 11.47 0.19 12.16
CA ALA A 80 11.94 1.22 13.07
C ALA A 80 13.48 1.32 13.10
N ALA A 81 14.17 0.18 13.19
CA ALA A 81 15.63 0.11 13.14
C ALA A 81 16.17 0.59 11.79
N ALA A 82 15.51 0.25 10.68
CA ALA A 82 15.89 0.72 9.36
C ALA A 82 15.76 2.24 9.22
N LEU A 83 14.69 2.84 9.74
CA LEU A 83 14.51 4.30 9.74
C LEU A 83 15.54 5.00 10.63
N PHE A 84 15.90 4.40 11.77
CA PHE A 84 17.00 4.88 12.58
C PHE A 84 18.32 4.84 11.80
N GLY A 85 18.57 3.74 11.09
CA GLY A 85 19.71 3.60 10.18
C GLY A 85 19.73 4.67 9.08
N PHE A 86 18.56 4.99 8.48
CA PHE A 86 18.45 6.11 7.54
C PHE A 86 18.87 7.42 8.21
N SER A 87 18.44 7.66 9.45
CA SER A 87 18.75 8.89 10.20
C SER A 87 20.23 9.06 10.53
N THR A 88 21.01 7.98 10.54
CA THR A 88 22.44 7.98 10.83
C THR A 88 23.32 7.83 9.58
N SER A 89 22.69 7.69 8.42
CA SER A 89 23.40 7.49 7.16
C SER A 89 24.15 8.77 6.74
N SER A 90 25.44 8.64 6.54
CA SER A 90 26.34 9.70 6.04
C SER A 90 26.69 9.55 4.55
N ALA A 91 26.32 8.44 3.94
CA ALA A 91 26.57 8.15 2.52
C ALA A 91 25.39 7.40 1.89
N PHE A 92 25.18 7.60 0.59
CA PHE A 92 24.05 7.02 -0.15
C PHE A 92 23.98 5.49 -0.07
N TYR A 93 25.12 4.79 -0.13
CA TYR A 93 25.12 3.32 -0.02
C TYR A 93 24.58 2.81 1.33
N MET A 94 24.69 3.61 2.40
CA MET A 94 24.11 3.25 3.70
C MET A 94 22.58 3.25 3.66
N LEU A 95 21.97 4.20 2.92
CA LEU A 95 20.51 4.17 2.68
C LEU A 95 20.10 2.89 1.95
N CYS A 96 20.86 2.48 0.92
CA CYS A 96 20.60 1.25 0.18
C CYS A 96 20.70 0.01 1.10
N LEU A 97 21.66 -0.02 2.02
CA LEU A 97 21.79 -1.12 2.99
C LEU A 97 20.59 -1.17 3.95
N TRP A 98 20.18 -0.01 4.50
CA TRP A 98 19.04 0.06 5.40
C TRP A 98 17.69 -0.12 4.70
N ALA A 99 17.60 0.11 3.39
CA ALA A 99 16.43 -0.17 2.59
C ALA A 99 16.05 -1.67 2.57
N ILE A 100 17.03 -2.56 2.71
CA ILE A 100 16.81 -4.01 2.76
C ILE A 100 15.97 -4.41 3.99
N PRO A 101 16.43 -4.18 5.24
CA PRO A 101 15.63 -4.52 6.42
C PRO A 101 14.29 -3.77 6.46
N TYR A 102 14.22 -2.53 5.94
CA TYR A 102 12.97 -1.82 5.81
C TYR A 102 11.95 -2.61 4.96
N GLY A 103 12.32 -3.00 3.74
CA GLY A 103 11.44 -3.75 2.84
C GLY A 103 11.05 -5.12 3.43
N LEU A 104 12.00 -5.85 4.03
CA LEU A 104 11.72 -7.13 4.66
C LEU A 104 10.70 -7.01 5.81
N GLY A 105 10.79 -5.98 6.63
CA GLY A 105 9.80 -5.70 7.67
C GLY A 105 8.43 -5.36 7.09
N ALA A 106 8.38 -4.43 6.13
CA ALA A 106 7.13 -3.95 5.55
C ALA A 106 6.28 -5.08 4.92
N GLY A 107 6.88 -5.96 4.11
CA GLY A 107 6.11 -7.00 3.42
C GLY A 107 5.60 -8.11 4.34
N ALA A 108 6.37 -8.49 5.35
CA ALA A 108 5.96 -9.56 6.25
C ALA A 108 4.75 -9.16 7.11
N ILE A 109 4.73 -7.94 7.65
CA ILE A 109 3.61 -7.43 8.46
C ILE A 109 2.36 -7.20 7.61
N ASP A 110 2.52 -6.69 6.39
CA ASP A 110 1.41 -6.40 5.49
C ASP A 110 0.62 -7.69 5.21
N VAL A 111 1.30 -8.76 4.78
CA VAL A 111 0.66 -10.06 4.53
C VAL A 111 0.06 -10.66 5.81
N ALA A 112 0.80 -10.65 6.91
CA ALA A 112 0.38 -11.29 8.16
C ALA A 112 -0.91 -10.65 8.71
N LEU A 113 -0.98 -9.32 8.75
CA LEU A 113 -2.14 -8.62 9.30
C LEU A 113 -3.33 -8.61 8.33
N ASN A 114 -3.09 -8.50 7.01
CA ASN A 114 -4.17 -8.62 6.03
C ASN A 114 -4.84 -10.00 6.10
N ASN A 115 -4.06 -11.09 6.16
CA ASN A 115 -4.62 -12.42 6.32
C ASN A 115 -5.36 -12.57 7.66
N TYR A 116 -4.78 -12.07 8.75
CA TYR A 116 -5.41 -12.14 10.06
C TYR A 116 -6.77 -11.43 10.09
N VAL A 117 -6.84 -10.22 9.52
CA VAL A 117 -8.10 -9.47 9.44
C VAL A 117 -9.09 -10.14 8.49
N ALA A 118 -8.65 -10.68 7.37
CA ALA A 118 -9.51 -11.39 6.41
C ALA A 118 -10.16 -12.65 7.02
N LEU A 119 -9.46 -13.33 7.96
CA LEU A 119 -9.96 -14.54 8.61
C LEU A 119 -10.86 -14.26 9.83
N HIS A 120 -10.58 -13.18 10.59
CA HIS A 120 -11.17 -12.99 11.91
C HIS A 120 -12.10 -11.79 12.04
N TYR A 121 -12.15 -10.92 11.02
CA TYR A 121 -12.94 -9.69 11.05
C TYR A 121 -13.72 -9.49 9.76
N SER A 122 -14.76 -8.64 9.81
CA SER A 122 -15.57 -8.32 8.63
C SER A 122 -14.86 -7.38 7.65
N SER A 123 -15.33 -7.32 6.41
CA SER A 123 -14.89 -6.40 5.34
C SER A 123 -14.75 -4.93 5.78
N LYS A 124 -15.59 -4.49 6.72
CA LYS A 124 -15.52 -3.16 7.32
C LYS A 124 -14.15 -2.89 7.92
N HIS A 125 -13.66 -3.84 8.72
CA HIS A 125 -12.38 -3.70 9.40
C HIS A 125 -11.20 -3.79 8.44
N MET A 126 -11.33 -4.54 7.34
CA MET A 126 -10.35 -4.53 6.26
C MET A 126 -10.26 -3.14 5.59
N SER A 127 -11.39 -2.52 5.27
CA SER A 127 -11.43 -1.17 4.72
C SER A 127 -10.81 -0.13 5.66
N TRP A 128 -11.13 -0.21 6.95
CA TRP A 128 -10.56 0.70 7.95
C TRP A 128 -9.08 0.44 8.22
N LEU A 129 -8.62 -0.80 8.15
CA LEU A 129 -7.20 -1.15 8.23
C LEU A 129 -6.38 -0.33 7.22
N HIS A 130 -6.81 -0.31 5.97
CA HIS A 130 -6.15 0.46 4.91
C HIS A 130 -6.41 1.98 5.01
N CYS A 131 -7.50 2.41 5.65
CA CYS A 131 -7.69 3.81 6.01
C CYS A 131 -6.63 4.27 7.02
N PHE A 132 -6.35 3.47 8.05
CA PHE A 132 -5.31 3.77 9.05
C PHE A 132 -3.89 3.76 8.47
N TRP A 133 -3.60 2.90 7.49
CA TRP A 133 -2.37 3.03 6.70
C TRP A 133 -2.29 4.42 6.02
N GLY A 134 -3.38 4.86 5.38
CA GLY A 134 -3.48 6.19 4.78
C GLY A 134 -3.28 7.34 5.78
N VAL A 135 -3.75 7.19 7.02
CA VAL A 135 -3.48 8.17 8.10
C VAL A 135 -1.97 8.25 8.37
N GLY A 136 -1.26 7.12 8.42
CA GLY A 136 0.19 7.08 8.58
C GLY A 136 0.92 7.83 7.45
N THR A 137 0.53 7.58 6.20
CA THR A 137 1.13 8.24 5.02
C THR A 137 0.89 9.75 4.97
N ILE A 138 -0.20 10.23 5.56
CA ILE A 138 -0.52 11.66 5.66
C ILE A 138 0.28 12.32 6.78
N ILE A 139 0.44 11.67 7.93
CA ILE A 139 1.12 12.25 9.11
C ILE A 139 2.62 12.44 8.86
N SER A 140 3.27 11.49 8.21
CA SER A 140 4.74 11.47 8.10
C SER A 140 5.34 12.66 7.33
N PRO A 141 4.76 13.19 6.23
CA PRO A 141 5.25 14.41 5.60
C PRO A 141 5.21 15.64 6.50
N TYR A 142 4.21 15.74 7.39
CA TYR A 142 4.15 16.84 8.37
C TYR A 142 5.27 16.74 9.39
N ILE A 143 5.57 15.53 9.89
CA ILE A 143 6.72 15.31 10.78
C ILE A 143 8.02 15.69 10.07
N MET A 144 8.18 15.26 8.81
CA MET A 144 9.38 15.60 8.02
C MET A 144 9.46 17.10 7.76
N SER A 145 8.37 17.75 7.36
CA SER A 145 8.32 19.19 7.16
C SER A 145 8.72 19.96 8.42
N TYR A 146 8.20 19.58 9.58
CA TYR A 146 8.59 20.15 10.86
C TYR A 146 10.10 19.96 11.13
N ALA A 147 10.62 18.77 10.91
CA ALA A 147 12.04 18.48 11.11
C ALA A 147 12.92 19.29 10.15
N LEU A 148 12.53 19.45 8.88
CA LEU A 148 13.27 20.22 7.89
C LEU A 148 13.33 21.71 8.22
N THR A 149 12.26 22.26 8.81
CA THR A 149 12.22 23.69 9.22
C THR A 149 12.95 23.96 10.51
N THR A 150 13.03 22.99 11.44
CA THR A 150 13.61 23.19 12.76
C THR A 150 15.00 22.62 12.93
N SER A 151 15.40 21.63 12.11
CA SER A 151 16.67 20.92 12.29
C SER A 151 17.22 20.28 11.00
N SER A 152 16.83 19.05 10.66
CA SER A 152 17.37 18.31 9.51
C SER A 152 16.47 17.12 9.11
N TRP A 153 16.66 16.59 7.89
CA TRP A 153 15.98 15.39 7.43
C TRP A 153 16.31 14.15 8.29
N GLN A 154 17.52 14.06 8.82
CA GLN A 154 17.94 12.98 9.74
C GLN A 154 17.04 12.95 10.98
N ASN A 155 16.75 14.12 11.54
CA ASN A 155 15.85 14.22 12.69
C ASN A 155 14.41 13.82 12.34
N GLY A 156 13.94 14.11 11.14
CA GLY A 156 12.64 13.63 10.65
C GLY A 156 12.54 12.10 10.68
N TYR A 157 13.53 11.40 10.10
CA TYR A 157 13.61 9.95 10.18
C TYR A 157 13.74 9.43 11.61
N ARG A 158 14.52 10.11 12.46
CA ARG A 158 14.70 9.74 13.86
C ARG A 158 13.42 9.85 14.66
N MET A 159 12.63 10.92 14.45
CA MET A 159 11.33 11.11 15.10
C MET A 159 10.36 9.98 14.75
N VAL A 160 10.25 9.63 13.46
CA VAL A 160 9.37 8.53 13.02
C VAL A 160 9.89 7.18 13.53
N SER A 161 11.20 6.94 13.54
CA SER A 161 11.80 5.75 14.12
C SER A 161 11.45 5.59 15.59
N PHE A 162 11.58 6.63 16.41
CA PHE A 162 11.22 6.60 17.84
C PHE A 162 9.71 6.38 18.04
N LEU A 163 8.88 6.97 17.20
CA LEU A 163 7.43 6.72 17.21
C LEU A 163 7.14 5.23 16.96
N GLN A 164 7.77 4.64 15.93
CA GLN A 164 7.64 3.20 15.64
C GLN A 164 8.23 2.31 16.74
N MET A 165 9.33 2.72 17.38
CA MET A 165 9.86 2.02 18.55
C MET A 165 8.85 2.02 19.72
N GLY A 166 8.16 3.14 19.95
CA GLY A 166 7.08 3.23 20.93
C GLY A 166 5.92 2.28 20.59
N ILE A 167 5.52 2.25 19.32
CA ILE A 167 4.50 1.29 18.83
C ILE A 167 4.98 -0.15 19.03
N THR A 168 6.23 -0.46 18.69
CA THR A 168 6.82 -1.78 18.91
C THR A 168 6.75 -2.21 20.39
N MET A 169 7.07 -1.29 21.31
CA MET A 169 6.99 -1.54 22.75
C MET A 169 5.56 -1.86 23.18
N ILE A 170 4.57 -1.10 22.70
CA ILE A 170 3.15 -1.37 22.98
C ILE A 170 2.75 -2.75 22.44
N LEU A 171 3.10 -3.06 21.20
CA LEU A 171 2.81 -4.36 20.58
C LEU A 171 3.48 -5.51 21.32
N PHE A 172 4.71 -5.32 21.81
CA PHE A 172 5.45 -6.31 22.58
C PHE A 172 4.79 -6.58 23.94
N VAL A 173 4.45 -5.52 24.70
CA VAL A 173 3.79 -5.66 26.01
C VAL A 173 2.40 -6.28 25.86
N THR A 174 1.72 -6.05 24.73
CA THR A 174 0.37 -6.57 24.46
C THR A 174 0.36 -7.92 23.76
N LEU A 175 1.50 -8.60 23.56
CA LEU A 175 1.57 -9.96 23.01
C LEU A 175 0.60 -10.95 23.67
N PRO A 176 0.35 -10.92 25.00
CA PRO A 176 -0.63 -11.81 25.61
C PRO A 176 -2.07 -11.63 25.12
N VAL A 177 -2.42 -10.44 24.59
CA VAL A 177 -3.78 -10.14 24.06
C VAL A 177 -4.08 -10.98 22.82
N TRP A 178 -3.06 -11.35 22.03
CA TRP A 178 -3.20 -12.19 20.85
C TRP A 178 -3.53 -13.64 21.17
N LYS A 179 -3.15 -14.13 22.35
CA LYS A 179 -3.37 -15.52 22.79
C LYS A 179 -4.84 -15.90 23.00
N VAL A 180 -5.76 -14.95 22.94
CA VAL A 180 -7.20 -15.18 23.14
C VAL A 180 -7.83 -16.01 22.03
N ASN A 181 -7.24 -16.03 20.85
CA ASN A 181 -7.71 -16.80 19.69
C ASN A 181 -6.92 -18.13 19.48
N LYS A 182 -6.32 -18.69 20.54
CA LYS A 182 -5.50 -19.91 20.44
C LYS A 182 -6.17 -21.08 19.72
N THR A 183 -7.51 -21.18 19.76
CA THR A 183 -8.24 -22.27 19.08
C THR A 183 -8.19 -22.11 17.54
N ALA A 184 -8.19 -20.89 17.04
CA ALA A 184 -8.07 -20.61 15.61
C ALA A 184 -6.59 -20.75 15.15
N GLU A 185 -5.64 -20.22 15.93
CA GLU A 185 -4.19 -20.36 15.65
C GLU A 185 -3.72 -21.83 15.65
N GLN A 186 -4.25 -22.67 16.54
CA GLN A 186 -3.94 -24.11 16.56
C GLN A 186 -4.44 -24.86 15.33
N GLN A 187 -5.49 -24.38 14.66
CA GLN A 187 -5.93 -24.91 13.39
C GLN A 187 -5.03 -24.42 12.22
N GLU A 188 -4.51 -23.21 12.28
CA GLU A 188 -3.52 -22.69 11.31
C GLU A 188 -2.17 -23.45 11.42
N GLU A 189 -1.71 -23.78 12.64
CA GLU A 189 -0.46 -24.51 12.86
C GLU A 189 -0.45 -25.93 12.26
N GLN A 190 -1.61 -26.56 12.10
CA GLN A 190 -1.72 -27.92 11.56
C GLN A 190 -1.71 -28.00 10.04
N HIS A 191 -1.79 -26.88 9.30
CA HIS A 191 -1.81 -26.90 7.86
C HIS A 191 -0.39 -26.98 7.24
N GLU A 192 -0.25 -27.82 6.26
CA GLU A 192 0.97 -27.94 5.48
C GLU A 192 1.20 -26.67 4.65
N VAL A 193 2.43 -26.14 4.62
CA VAL A 193 2.79 -24.99 3.82
C VAL A 193 2.67 -25.35 2.33
N ILE A 194 1.71 -24.78 1.62
CA ILE A 194 1.52 -25.06 0.21
C ILE A 194 2.54 -24.35 -0.68
N GLY A 195 3.12 -23.25 -0.21
CA GLY A 195 4.12 -22.44 -0.90
C GLY A 195 3.63 -21.84 -2.23
N ILE A 196 4.50 -21.09 -2.89
CA ILE A 196 4.18 -20.38 -4.14
C ILE A 196 3.67 -21.33 -5.23
N ARG A 197 4.37 -22.46 -5.46
CA ARG A 197 4.01 -23.39 -6.52
C ARG A 197 2.66 -24.09 -6.30
N GLY A 198 2.32 -24.36 -5.05
CA GLY A 198 1.02 -24.93 -4.68
C GLY A 198 -0.11 -23.92 -4.87
N ALA A 199 0.07 -22.72 -4.36
CA ALA A 199 -0.93 -21.67 -4.44
C ALA A 199 -1.27 -21.26 -5.90
N VAL A 200 -0.28 -21.09 -6.77
CA VAL A 200 -0.49 -20.71 -8.19
C VAL A 200 -1.24 -21.79 -8.98
N LYS A 201 -1.17 -23.06 -8.55
CA LYS A 201 -1.91 -24.16 -9.21
C LYS A 201 -3.40 -24.20 -8.83
N ILE A 202 -3.83 -23.49 -7.80
CA ILE A 202 -5.23 -23.41 -7.42
C ILE A 202 -6.00 -22.65 -8.49
N LYS A 203 -7.08 -23.27 -8.99
CA LYS A 203 -7.92 -22.69 -10.04
C LYS A 203 -8.46 -21.33 -9.59
N GLY A 204 -8.29 -20.29 -10.41
CA GLY A 204 -8.71 -18.91 -10.11
C GLY A 204 -7.61 -18.03 -9.49
N VAL A 205 -6.58 -18.61 -8.87
CA VAL A 205 -5.48 -17.82 -8.27
C VAL A 205 -4.67 -17.04 -9.30
N PRO A 206 -4.25 -17.61 -10.46
CA PRO A 206 -3.55 -16.81 -11.47
C PRO A 206 -4.34 -15.59 -11.95
N GLN A 207 -5.66 -15.74 -12.09
CA GLN A 207 -6.56 -14.64 -12.45
C GLN A 207 -6.63 -13.58 -11.35
N LEU A 208 -6.79 -14.00 -10.09
CA LEU A 208 -6.74 -13.11 -8.94
C LEU A 208 -5.44 -12.28 -8.92
N LEU A 209 -4.28 -12.94 -9.15
CA LEU A 209 -2.98 -12.29 -9.17
C LEU A 209 -2.87 -11.26 -10.29
N LEU A 210 -3.34 -11.60 -11.49
CA LEU A 210 -3.35 -10.68 -12.63
C LEU A 210 -4.27 -9.48 -12.37
N GLY A 211 -5.47 -9.73 -11.83
CA GLY A 211 -6.42 -8.67 -11.46
C GLY A 211 -5.84 -7.74 -10.42
N PHE A 212 -5.24 -8.28 -9.37
CA PHE A 212 -4.67 -7.48 -8.28
C PHE A 212 -3.41 -6.72 -8.71
N PHE A 213 -2.53 -7.36 -9.53
CA PHE A 213 -1.42 -6.69 -10.22
C PHE A 213 -1.90 -5.48 -11.02
N SER A 214 -2.93 -5.70 -11.87
CA SER A 214 -3.46 -4.65 -12.75
C SER A 214 -4.06 -3.48 -11.96
N TYR A 215 -4.76 -3.78 -10.86
CA TYR A 215 -5.30 -2.77 -9.97
C TYR A 215 -4.18 -1.93 -9.32
N CYS A 216 -3.18 -2.57 -8.72
CA CYS A 216 -2.09 -1.87 -8.05
C CYS A 216 -1.20 -1.09 -9.03
N ALA A 217 -0.98 -1.63 -10.23
CA ALA A 217 -0.32 -0.95 -11.33
C ALA A 217 -1.05 0.35 -11.74
N LEU A 218 -2.38 0.28 -11.84
CA LEU A 218 -3.24 1.41 -12.16
C LEU A 218 -3.21 2.47 -11.05
N GLU A 219 -3.45 2.08 -9.80
CA GLU A 219 -3.46 3.00 -8.66
C GLU A 219 -2.14 3.75 -8.55
N SER A 220 -1.00 3.04 -8.61
CA SER A 220 0.34 3.64 -8.52
C SER A 220 0.66 4.53 -9.72
N THR A 221 0.21 4.16 -10.92
CA THR A 221 0.39 4.98 -12.13
C THR A 221 -0.40 6.29 -12.01
N LEU A 222 -1.62 6.25 -11.49
CA LEU A 222 -2.42 7.45 -11.24
C LEU A 222 -1.77 8.34 -10.18
N ILE A 223 -1.30 7.78 -9.07
CA ILE A 223 -0.59 8.54 -8.03
C ILE A 223 0.61 9.28 -8.62
N LEU A 224 1.41 8.61 -9.44
CA LEU A 224 2.64 9.19 -9.98
C LEU A 224 2.39 10.20 -11.11
N TRP A 225 1.46 9.91 -12.03
CA TRP A 225 1.34 10.65 -13.30
C TRP A 225 0.19 11.65 -13.36
N SER A 226 -0.72 11.71 -12.38
CA SER A 226 -1.86 12.64 -12.41
C SER A 226 -1.44 14.08 -12.48
N SER A 227 -0.42 14.51 -11.74
CA SER A 227 0.10 15.89 -11.80
C SER A 227 0.66 16.21 -13.19
N SER A 228 1.50 15.33 -13.73
CA SER A 228 2.09 15.50 -15.08
C SER A 228 1.01 15.52 -16.17
N TYR A 229 -0.03 14.71 -16.03
CA TYR A 229 -1.19 14.73 -16.94
C TYR A 229 -1.93 16.07 -16.88
N LEU A 230 -2.18 16.61 -15.69
CA LEU A 230 -2.86 17.90 -15.54
C LEU A 230 -2.06 19.05 -16.16
N VAL A 231 -0.74 19.02 -16.03
CA VAL A 231 0.13 20.02 -16.67
C VAL A 231 0.15 19.82 -18.18
N GLY A 232 0.48 18.63 -18.66
CA GLY A 232 0.74 18.37 -20.08
C GLY A 232 -0.52 18.28 -20.94
N ALA A 233 -1.64 17.77 -20.41
CA ALA A 233 -2.88 17.57 -21.16
C ALA A 233 -3.94 18.65 -20.93
N LYS A 234 -3.96 19.26 -19.73
CA LYS A 234 -4.97 20.26 -19.35
C LYS A 234 -4.41 21.69 -19.24
N GLY A 235 -3.08 21.88 -19.35
CA GLY A 235 -2.44 23.20 -19.25
C GLY A 235 -2.50 23.84 -17.87
N ILE A 236 -2.73 23.04 -16.82
CA ILE A 236 -2.80 23.52 -15.43
C ILE A 236 -1.37 23.81 -14.94
N SER A 237 -1.16 24.90 -14.19
CA SER A 237 0.17 25.21 -13.65
C SER A 237 0.68 24.08 -12.75
N ALA A 238 1.99 23.83 -12.76
CA ALA A 238 2.60 22.72 -12.00
C ALA A 238 2.27 22.75 -10.51
N GLU A 239 2.22 23.94 -9.91
CA GLU A 239 1.87 24.14 -8.50
C GLU A 239 0.44 23.69 -8.20
N ARG A 240 -0.55 24.11 -9.02
CA ARG A 240 -1.94 23.69 -8.87
C ARG A 240 -2.13 22.22 -9.21
N ALA A 241 -1.44 21.70 -10.21
CA ALA A 241 -1.50 20.29 -10.60
C ALA A 241 -1.00 19.36 -9.50
N ALA A 242 0.05 19.73 -8.78
CA ALA A 242 0.53 18.97 -7.62
C ALA A 242 -0.50 18.93 -6.49
N ALA A 243 -1.12 20.08 -6.16
CA ALA A 243 -2.19 20.12 -5.16
C ALA A 243 -3.41 19.27 -5.59
N TYR A 244 -3.73 19.26 -6.88
CA TYR A 244 -4.86 18.52 -7.42
C TYR A 244 -4.60 17.00 -7.48
N ALA A 245 -3.36 16.57 -7.77
CA ALA A 245 -2.98 15.17 -7.68
C ALA A 245 -3.15 14.60 -6.26
N ALA A 246 -2.93 15.42 -5.22
CA ALA A 246 -3.18 15.03 -3.84
C ALA A 246 -4.66 14.73 -3.55
N LEU A 247 -5.60 15.29 -4.33
CA LEU A 247 -7.03 15.00 -4.19
C LEU A 247 -7.38 13.54 -4.54
N PHE A 248 -6.64 12.92 -5.47
CA PHE A 248 -6.81 11.50 -5.75
C PHE A 248 -6.49 10.64 -4.52
N CYS A 249 -5.37 10.88 -3.85
CA CYS A 249 -5.00 10.17 -2.62
C CYS A 249 -5.98 10.46 -1.47
N SER A 250 -6.46 11.71 -1.36
CA SER A 250 -7.50 12.08 -0.40
C SER A 250 -8.80 11.34 -0.68
N GLY A 251 -9.16 11.19 -1.96
CA GLY A 251 -10.30 10.39 -2.41
C GLY A 251 -10.18 8.92 -2.01
N ILE A 252 -9.00 8.32 -2.15
CA ILE A 252 -8.74 6.93 -1.71
C ILE A 252 -8.93 6.81 -0.19
N THR A 253 -8.33 7.69 0.60
CA THR A 253 -8.39 7.62 2.07
C THR A 253 -9.81 7.82 2.58
N LEU A 254 -10.50 8.86 2.09
CA LEU A 254 -11.90 9.12 2.41
C LEU A 254 -12.81 7.98 1.95
N GLY A 255 -12.59 7.48 0.73
CA GLY A 255 -13.33 6.36 0.18
C GLY A 255 -13.16 5.08 1.00
N ARG A 256 -11.97 4.76 1.49
CA ARG A 256 -11.72 3.62 2.40
C ARG A 256 -12.47 3.77 3.72
N PHE A 257 -12.50 4.99 4.27
CA PHE A 257 -13.28 5.27 5.48
C PHE A 257 -14.78 5.05 5.23
N LEU A 258 -15.32 5.64 4.16
CA LEU A 258 -16.75 5.51 3.80
C LEU A 258 -17.12 4.08 3.43
N ALA A 259 -16.26 3.37 2.69
CA ALA A 259 -16.45 1.97 2.31
C ALA A 259 -16.71 1.08 3.54
N GLY A 260 -16.04 1.34 4.67
CA GLY A 260 -16.25 0.59 5.91
C GLY A 260 -17.70 0.59 6.43
N PHE A 261 -18.50 1.60 6.11
CA PHE A 261 -19.92 1.65 6.51
C PHE A 261 -20.86 0.94 5.54
N VAL A 262 -20.41 0.67 4.31
CA VAL A 262 -21.24 0.16 3.22
C VAL A 262 -20.92 -1.31 2.91
N THR A 263 -19.68 -1.71 3.10
CA THR A 263 -19.14 -3.00 2.64
C THR A 263 -19.85 -4.20 3.31
N GLU A 264 -20.23 -4.10 4.59
CA GLU A 264 -20.97 -5.18 5.27
C GLU A 264 -22.37 -5.45 4.65
N LYS A 265 -22.99 -4.41 4.08
CA LYS A 265 -24.32 -4.54 3.44
C LYS A 265 -24.24 -5.05 2.02
N LEU A 266 -23.22 -4.64 1.28
CA LEU A 266 -23.08 -4.98 -0.15
C LEU A 266 -22.28 -6.27 -0.37
N GLY A 267 -21.31 -6.57 0.50
CA GLY A 267 -20.34 -7.65 0.32
C GLY A 267 -19.23 -7.31 -0.68
N ASP A 268 -18.14 -8.07 -0.62
CA ASP A 268 -16.88 -7.75 -1.32
C ASP A 268 -17.04 -7.67 -2.84
N HIS A 269 -17.72 -8.62 -3.47
CA HIS A 269 -17.90 -8.63 -4.92
C HIS A 269 -18.66 -7.40 -5.44
N LYS A 270 -19.73 -6.97 -4.73
CA LYS A 270 -20.48 -5.76 -5.14
C LYS A 270 -19.66 -4.49 -4.87
N MET A 271 -18.85 -4.48 -3.81
CA MET A 271 -17.95 -3.36 -3.52
C MET A 271 -16.88 -3.20 -4.59
N ILE A 272 -16.30 -4.29 -5.09
CA ILE A 272 -15.36 -4.26 -6.21
C ILE A 272 -16.03 -3.67 -7.46
N ARG A 273 -17.24 -4.15 -7.81
CA ARG A 273 -18.01 -3.64 -8.96
C ARG A 273 -18.39 -2.17 -8.81
N LEU A 274 -18.84 -1.77 -7.64
CA LEU A 274 -19.18 -0.37 -7.34
C LEU A 274 -17.96 0.52 -7.46
N GLY A 275 -16.84 0.14 -6.83
CA GLY A 275 -15.60 0.89 -6.88
C GLY A 275 -15.08 1.07 -8.31
N THR A 276 -15.07 -0.01 -9.08
CA THR A 276 -14.64 0.03 -10.47
C THR A 276 -15.57 0.85 -11.37
N THR A 277 -16.88 0.82 -11.14
CA THR A 277 -17.84 1.67 -11.86
C THR A 277 -17.59 3.15 -11.56
N ILE A 278 -17.39 3.50 -10.27
CA ILE A 278 -17.08 4.87 -9.84
C ILE A 278 -15.74 5.31 -10.44
N LEU A 279 -14.72 4.45 -10.46
CA LEU A 279 -13.44 4.73 -11.08
C LEU A 279 -13.57 5.09 -12.57
N LEU A 280 -14.34 4.28 -13.33
CA LEU A 280 -14.59 4.54 -14.75
C LEU A 280 -15.37 5.85 -14.98
N ALA A 281 -16.33 6.15 -14.12
CA ALA A 281 -17.06 7.42 -14.18
C ALA A 281 -16.11 8.61 -13.92
N GLY A 282 -15.19 8.48 -12.97
CA GLY A 282 -14.13 9.47 -12.72
C GLY A 282 -13.21 9.66 -13.93
N CYS A 283 -12.78 8.57 -14.58
CA CYS A 283 -11.99 8.62 -15.82
C CYS A 283 -12.74 9.37 -16.94
N ALA A 284 -14.02 9.07 -17.14
CA ALA A 284 -14.86 9.74 -18.11
C ALA A 284 -14.96 11.25 -17.81
N ALA A 285 -15.12 11.63 -16.53
CA ALA A 285 -15.16 13.04 -16.12
C ALA A 285 -13.84 13.78 -16.43
N VAL A 286 -12.69 13.14 -16.22
CA VAL A 286 -11.37 13.71 -16.56
C VAL A 286 -11.21 13.91 -18.06
N LEU A 287 -11.80 13.03 -18.88
CA LEU A 287 -11.75 13.11 -20.34
C LEU A 287 -12.67 14.19 -20.93
N LEU A 288 -13.69 14.65 -20.18
CA LEU A 288 -14.62 15.66 -20.71
C LEU A 288 -13.87 16.92 -21.17
N PRO A 289 -14.17 17.44 -22.37
CA PRO A 289 -13.56 18.64 -22.91
C PRO A 289 -14.24 19.90 -22.32
N ILE A 290 -14.34 19.97 -21.00
CA ILE A 290 -14.89 21.13 -20.30
C ILE A 290 -13.77 22.15 -20.09
N PRO A 291 -13.97 23.42 -20.45
CA PRO A 291 -12.95 24.47 -20.33
C PRO A 291 -12.67 24.88 -18.87
N SER A 292 -13.07 24.09 -17.90
CA SER A 292 -12.86 24.33 -16.48
C SER A 292 -12.09 23.19 -15.83
N ASP A 293 -11.15 23.53 -14.95
CA ASP A 293 -10.38 22.57 -14.14
C ASP A 293 -11.28 21.73 -13.24
N THR A 294 -12.49 22.19 -12.94
CA THR A 294 -13.41 21.55 -11.97
C THR A 294 -13.78 20.12 -12.35
N ALA A 295 -13.96 19.82 -13.65
CA ALA A 295 -14.28 18.46 -14.11
C ALA A 295 -13.10 17.50 -13.89
N ALA A 296 -11.88 17.96 -14.17
CA ALA A 296 -10.68 17.17 -13.95
C ALA A 296 -10.43 16.92 -12.45
N LEU A 297 -10.67 17.95 -11.61
CA LEU A 297 -10.55 17.83 -10.15
C LEU A 297 -11.58 16.89 -9.56
N ALA A 298 -12.86 17.08 -9.89
CA ALA A 298 -13.93 16.20 -9.46
C ALA A 298 -13.68 14.76 -9.92
N GLY A 299 -13.22 14.60 -11.17
CA GLY A 299 -12.87 13.30 -11.73
C GLY A 299 -11.77 12.58 -10.94
N LEU A 300 -10.70 13.29 -10.53
CA LEU A 300 -9.62 12.69 -9.72
C LEU A 300 -10.11 12.24 -8.35
N VAL A 301 -10.93 13.05 -7.65
CA VAL A 301 -11.54 12.65 -6.38
C VAL A 301 -12.43 11.43 -6.56
N VAL A 302 -13.28 11.42 -7.59
CA VAL A 302 -14.18 10.30 -7.90
C VAL A 302 -13.38 9.05 -8.24
N MET A 303 -12.29 9.17 -9.02
CA MET A 303 -11.38 8.04 -9.28
C MET A 303 -10.78 7.49 -8.00
N GLY A 304 -10.32 8.35 -7.08
CA GLY A 304 -9.79 7.94 -5.79
C GLY A 304 -10.83 7.21 -4.93
N ILE A 305 -12.05 7.73 -4.84
CA ILE A 305 -13.17 7.07 -4.16
C ILE A 305 -13.47 5.72 -4.80
N GLY A 306 -13.40 5.62 -6.13
CA GLY A 306 -13.61 4.35 -6.85
C GLY A 306 -12.53 3.31 -6.59
N CYS A 307 -11.26 3.72 -6.49
CA CYS A 307 -10.16 2.84 -6.12
C CYS A 307 -10.29 2.30 -4.69
N ALA A 308 -10.83 3.09 -3.78
CA ALA A 308 -10.81 2.85 -2.35
C ALA A 308 -11.28 1.46 -1.89
N PRO A 309 -12.46 0.94 -2.30
CA PRO A 309 -12.97 -0.35 -1.84
C PRO A 309 -12.34 -1.55 -2.53
N VAL A 310 -11.68 -1.39 -3.69
CA VAL A 310 -11.26 -2.51 -4.54
C VAL A 310 -10.19 -3.34 -3.85
N TYR A 311 -9.11 -2.72 -3.40
CA TYR A 311 -7.98 -3.39 -2.74
C TYR A 311 -8.42 -4.17 -1.49
N PRO A 312 -9.08 -3.56 -0.50
CA PRO A 312 -9.50 -4.25 0.71
C PRO A 312 -10.47 -5.39 0.45
N SER A 313 -11.42 -5.20 -0.48
CA SER A 313 -12.42 -6.21 -0.80
C SER A 313 -11.84 -7.44 -1.50
N ILE A 314 -10.85 -7.27 -2.39
CA ILE A 314 -10.18 -8.39 -3.03
C ILE A 314 -9.44 -9.25 -1.99
N ILE A 315 -8.72 -8.62 -1.07
CA ILE A 315 -7.98 -9.33 -0.01
C ILE A 315 -8.96 -10.04 0.93
N HIS A 316 -9.99 -9.33 1.40
CA HIS A 316 -10.96 -9.89 2.34
C HIS A 316 -11.73 -11.08 1.75
N ALA A 317 -12.01 -11.07 0.44
CA ALA A 317 -12.66 -12.18 -0.24
C ALA A 317 -11.77 -13.41 -0.44
N THR A 318 -10.44 -13.31 -0.29
CA THR A 318 -9.50 -14.39 -0.61
C THR A 318 -9.75 -15.66 0.21
N PRO A 319 -9.92 -15.63 1.55
CA PRO A 319 -10.22 -16.84 2.33
C PRO A 319 -11.54 -17.51 1.92
N ALA A 320 -12.58 -16.72 1.66
CA ALA A 320 -13.88 -17.24 1.25
C ALA A 320 -13.84 -17.91 -0.14
N ASN A 321 -13.03 -17.37 -1.07
CA ASN A 321 -12.95 -17.87 -2.45
C ASN A 321 -12.03 -19.10 -2.59
N PHE A 322 -10.96 -19.20 -1.80
CA PHE A 322 -9.89 -20.19 -1.99
C PHE A 322 -9.65 -21.09 -0.76
N GLY A 323 -10.43 -20.89 0.31
CA GLY A 323 -10.32 -21.60 1.56
C GLY A 323 -9.33 -20.96 2.55
N GLU A 324 -9.72 -20.96 3.82
CA GLU A 324 -8.97 -20.33 4.91
C GLU A 324 -7.53 -20.87 5.04
N LYS A 325 -7.36 -22.19 4.88
CA LYS A 325 -6.05 -22.87 4.94
C LYS A 325 -5.05 -22.41 3.89
N ASN A 326 -5.51 -21.89 2.76
CA ASN A 326 -4.68 -21.44 1.65
C ASN A 326 -4.46 -19.92 1.65
N SER A 327 -5.24 -19.18 2.45
CA SER A 327 -5.34 -17.73 2.37
C SER A 327 -4.00 -17.04 2.63
N GLN A 328 -3.24 -17.47 3.62
CA GLN A 328 -1.94 -16.86 3.95
C GLN A 328 -0.95 -16.95 2.78
N ALA A 329 -0.86 -18.11 2.12
CA ALA A 329 0.01 -18.30 0.97
C ALA A 329 -0.45 -17.46 -0.24
N ILE A 330 -1.77 -17.46 -0.50
CA ILE A 330 -2.35 -16.72 -1.63
C ILE A 330 -2.21 -15.22 -1.42
N ILE A 331 -2.52 -14.70 -0.23
CA ILE A 331 -2.35 -13.26 0.10
C ILE A 331 -0.87 -12.88 -0.01
N GLY A 332 0.06 -13.74 0.41
CA GLY A 332 1.49 -13.50 0.27
C GLY A 332 1.92 -13.29 -1.19
N ILE A 333 1.46 -14.16 -2.11
CA ILE A 333 1.76 -14.03 -3.54
C ILE A 333 0.99 -12.85 -4.17
N GLN A 334 -0.23 -12.61 -3.71
CA GLN A 334 -1.07 -11.50 -4.13
C GLN A 334 -0.39 -10.15 -3.83
N MET A 335 0.14 -9.99 -2.61
CA MET A 335 0.91 -8.80 -2.23
C MET A 335 2.20 -8.67 -3.05
N ALA A 336 2.94 -9.77 -3.25
CA ALA A 336 4.12 -9.74 -4.11
C ALA A 336 3.78 -9.28 -5.53
N SER A 337 2.66 -9.78 -6.10
CA SER A 337 2.15 -9.37 -7.41
C SER A 337 1.78 -7.88 -7.45
N ALA A 338 1.15 -7.37 -6.37
CA ALA A 338 0.83 -5.95 -6.20
C ALA A 338 2.09 -5.08 -6.24
N TYR A 339 3.11 -5.44 -5.47
CA TYR A 339 4.37 -4.70 -5.41
C TYR A 339 5.13 -4.73 -6.75
N VAL A 340 5.06 -5.82 -7.49
CA VAL A 340 5.60 -5.87 -8.87
C VAL A 340 4.84 -4.88 -9.76
N GLY A 341 3.51 -4.88 -9.71
CA GLY A 341 2.68 -3.96 -10.49
C GLY A 341 2.95 -2.49 -10.17
N SER A 342 2.94 -2.14 -8.88
CA SER A 342 3.13 -0.76 -8.42
C SER A 342 4.54 -0.22 -8.65
N THR A 343 5.55 -1.09 -8.72
CA THR A 343 6.95 -0.69 -8.93
C THR A 343 7.28 -0.52 -10.40
N PHE A 344 6.85 -1.45 -11.26
CA PHE A 344 7.30 -1.49 -12.65
C PHE A 344 6.35 -0.81 -13.64
N MET A 345 5.05 -0.78 -13.37
CA MET A 345 4.09 -0.23 -14.35
C MET A 345 4.06 1.30 -14.46
N PRO A 346 4.25 2.09 -13.39
CA PRO A 346 4.37 3.54 -13.54
C PRO A 346 5.54 3.98 -14.44
N PRO A 347 6.76 3.42 -14.34
CA PRO A 347 7.84 3.66 -15.32
C PRO A 347 7.48 3.25 -16.75
N VAL A 348 6.79 2.11 -16.94
CA VAL A 348 6.32 1.68 -18.26
C VAL A 348 5.35 2.69 -18.86
N PHE A 349 4.40 3.21 -18.08
CA PHE A 349 3.55 4.30 -18.55
C PHE A 349 4.37 5.55 -18.87
N GLY A 350 5.42 5.84 -18.11
CA GLY A 350 6.35 6.95 -18.40
C GLY A 350 6.98 6.86 -19.77
N LEU A 351 7.35 5.66 -20.22
CA LEU A 351 7.82 5.44 -21.60
C LEU A 351 6.73 5.73 -22.63
N ILE A 352 5.49 5.31 -22.37
CA ILE A 352 4.34 5.64 -23.22
C ILE A 352 4.11 7.15 -23.26
N ALA A 353 4.14 7.82 -22.12
CA ALA A 353 3.96 9.28 -22.02
C ALA A 353 5.04 10.05 -22.81
N ASN A 354 6.29 9.61 -22.74
CA ASN A 354 7.42 10.26 -23.41
C ASN A 354 7.46 10.01 -24.92
N HIS A 355 7.14 8.79 -25.37
CA HIS A 355 7.28 8.41 -26.80
C HIS A 355 5.98 8.57 -27.59
N ILE A 356 4.83 8.60 -26.93
CA ILE A 356 3.52 8.69 -27.58
C ILE A 356 2.77 9.95 -27.08
N SER A 357 2.18 9.89 -25.89
CA SER A 357 1.51 11.04 -25.28
C SER A 357 1.09 10.77 -23.82
N ILE A 358 1.26 11.79 -22.97
CA ILE A 358 0.72 11.81 -21.61
C ILE A 358 -0.82 11.79 -21.57
N THR A 359 -1.48 12.25 -22.68
CA THR A 359 -2.95 12.28 -22.79
C THR A 359 -3.58 10.89 -22.77
N LEU A 360 -2.79 9.82 -22.92
CA LEU A 360 -3.24 8.44 -22.84
C LEU A 360 -3.51 7.96 -21.41
N LEU A 361 -3.17 8.72 -20.37
CA LEU A 361 -3.37 8.29 -18.97
C LEU A 361 -4.81 7.86 -18.69
N PRO A 362 -5.87 8.62 -19.01
CA PRO A 362 -7.25 8.20 -18.75
C PRO A 362 -7.71 7.00 -19.61
N VAL A 363 -7.03 6.70 -20.72
CA VAL A 363 -7.31 5.52 -21.56
C VAL A 363 -6.57 4.29 -21.02
N TYR A 364 -5.37 4.47 -20.50
CA TYR A 364 -4.58 3.41 -19.86
C TYR A 364 -5.32 2.76 -18.68
N VAL A 365 -6.07 3.56 -17.92
CA VAL A 365 -6.85 3.12 -16.75
C VAL A 365 -7.92 2.06 -17.12
N PRO A 366 -8.85 2.29 -18.08
CA PRO A 366 -9.83 1.29 -18.48
C PRO A 366 -9.21 0.02 -19.09
N VAL A 367 -8.10 0.13 -19.82
CA VAL A 367 -7.41 -1.04 -20.40
C VAL A 367 -6.88 -1.95 -19.30
N SER A 368 -6.25 -1.40 -18.28
CA SER A 368 -5.82 -2.17 -17.11
C SER A 368 -7.01 -2.81 -16.36
N TYR A 369 -8.18 -2.18 -16.40
CA TYR A 369 -9.40 -2.66 -15.77
C TYR A 369 -10.09 -3.82 -16.53
N THR A 370 -10.01 -3.90 -17.85
CA THR A 370 -10.66 -4.98 -18.61
C THR A 370 -10.14 -6.35 -18.16
N HIS A 371 -8.89 -6.43 -17.72
CA HIS A 371 -8.32 -7.64 -17.13
C HIS A 371 -8.92 -8.01 -15.76
N LEU A 372 -9.37 -7.02 -14.99
CA LEU A 372 -10.04 -7.25 -13.69
C LEU A 372 -11.44 -7.86 -13.87
N ARG A 373 -12.21 -7.39 -14.85
CA ARG A 373 -13.58 -7.81 -15.10
C ARG A 373 -13.71 -9.17 -15.83
N ALA A 374 -12.68 -9.56 -16.60
CA ALA A 374 -12.69 -10.82 -17.33
C ALA A 374 -12.63 -12.06 -16.40
N HIS A 375 -12.50 -11.86 -15.09
CA HIS A 375 -12.23 -12.90 -14.10
C HIS A 375 -13.19 -12.90 -12.90
N GLU A 376 -14.26 -12.08 -12.92
CA GLU A 376 -15.44 -12.22 -12.05
C GLU A 376 -16.38 -13.34 -12.54
#